data_94aab418bc4da4b3c9b8457b18cc2c89
#
_entry.id   94aab418bc4da4b3c9b8457b18cc2c89
#
_cell.length_a   1.000
_cell.length_b   1.000
_cell.length_c   1.000
_cell.angle_alpha   90.00
_cell.angle_beta   90.00
_cell.angle_gamma   90.00
#
_symmetry.space_group_name_H-M   'P 1'
#
loop_
_entity.id
_entity.type
_entity.pdbx_description
1 polymer ?
#
loop_
_entity_poly.entity_id
_entity_poly.type
_entity_poly.pdbx_seq_one_letter_code
_entity_poly.pdbx_strand_id
1 'polypeptide(L)'
;MMEERRLGPVVGLGTYGTFLDDERLAADVVGSALGAGTTVFDSSPMYGAAEASLGSALRDRRAQGVVATKIWAESAEEGRAQYADQRRLFGRVEIEQVHNLVAWREHLPWLEEERDAGRIDRIGVTHWDAGRFDELEQALRSGRFDTVQIPLNPLERECEARILPLAEELGVAVLVMRPLGGARDGELRREPEAGALEPLVLFGVETWPQALLKWCLADPRIDLVIPATSKPVRAAENAAAGSGKAFGPDERRLVEGLAGARAW
;
A
#
# COMPACT_ATOMS: atom_id res chain seq x y z
N MET A 1 -8.44 4.88 -18.22
CA MET A 1 -8.64 3.69 -17.38
C MET A 1 -7.40 3.56 -16.51
N MET A 2 -7.56 3.21 -15.23
CA MET A 2 -6.44 2.96 -14.32
C MET A 2 -5.61 1.77 -14.81
N GLU A 3 -4.30 1.87 -14.72
CA GLU A 3 -3.38 0.75 -15.02
C GLU A 3 -3.61 -0.39 -14.01
N GLU A 4 -3.46 -1.62 -14.47
CA GLU A 4 -3.51 -2.82 -13.64
C GLU A 4 -2.18 -3.56 -13.69
N ARG A 5 -1.75 -4.09 -12.54
CA ARG A 5 -0.57 -4.93 -12.38
C ARG A 5 -0.93 -6.20 -11.58
N ARG A 6 0.05 -6.93 -11.08
CA ARG A 6 -0.16 -8.26 -10.44
C ARG A 6 -1.18 -8.28 -9.28
N LEU A 7 -1.42 -7.14 -8.64
CA LEU A 7 -2.34 -7.01 -7.50
C LEU A 7 -3.68 -6.33 -7.87
N GLY A 8 -3.89 -6.00 -9.14
CA GLY A 8 -5.05 -5.27 -9.64
C GLY A 8 -4.72 -3.81 -9.97
N PRO A 9 -5.68 -2.87 -9.82
CA PRO A 9 -5.44 -1.45 -10.06
C PRO A 9 -4.26 -0.92 -9.26
N VAL A 10 -3.35 -0.17 -9.90
CA VAL A 10 -2.07 0.26 -9.30
C VAL A 10 -2.17 1.26 -8.15
N VAL A 11 -3.36 1.82 -7.89
CA VAL A 11 -3.62 2.71 -6.76
C VAL A 11 -4.69 2.08 -5.85
N GLY A 12 -4.29 1.70 -4.66
CA GLY A 12 -5.14 1.22 -3.57
C GLY A 12 -5.48 2.33 -2.58
N LEU A 13 -6.08 1.95 -1.47
CA LEU A 13 -6.39 2.84 -0.35
C LEU A 13 -5.85 2.27 0.95
N GLY A 14 -4.92 3.00 1.59
CA GLY A 14 -4.46 2.71 2.95
C GLY A 14 -5.40 3.32 4.00
N THR A 15 -5.48 2.71 5.16
CA THR A 15 -6.39 3.15 6.24
C THR A 15 -5.68 3.67 7.50
N TYR A 16 -4.36 3.77 7.48
CA TYR A 16 -3.61 4.27 8.64
C TYR A 16 -3.98 5.73 8.96
N GLY A 17 -4.53 5.95 10.17
CA GLY A 17 -4.90 7.28 10.67
C GLY A 17 -6.03 7.97 9.91
N THR A 18 -6.90 7.23 9.22
CA THR A 18 -7.96 7.80 8.36
C THR A 18 -9.34 7.78 9.00
N PHE A 19 -9.94 6.61 9.15
CA PHE A 19 -11.36 6.51 9.52
C PHE A 19 -11.59 6.49 11.03
N LEU A 20 -10.60 5.98 11.78
CA LEU A 20 -10.76 5.64 13.20
C LEU A 20 -12.06 4.83 13.40
N ASP A 21 -12.99 5.35 14.20
CA ASP A 21 -14.31 4.78 14.50
C ASP A 21 -15.48 5.46 13.75
N ASP A 22 -15.17 6.31 12.75
CA ASP A 22 -16.20 6.99 11.94
C ASP A 22 -16.58 6.13 10.72
N GLU A 23 -17.60 5.27 10.91
CA GLU A 23 -18.12 4.40 9.85
C GLU A 23 -18.71 5.19 8.66
N ARG A 24 -19.28 6.36 8.88
CA ARG A 24 -19.84 7.21 7.82
C ARG A 24 -18.72 7.76 6.94
N LEU A 25 -17.68 8.31 7.57
CA LEU A 25 -16.50 8.78 6.86
C LEU A 25 -15.84 7.63 6.07
N ALA A 26 -15.71 6.44 6.67
CA ALA A 26 -15.19 5.27 6.00
C ALA A 26 -16.03 4.90 4.76
N ALA A 27 -17.37 4.89 4.89
CA ALA A 27 -18.28 4.60 3.77
C ALA A 27 -18.13 5.62 2.62
N ASP A 28 -18.00 6.91 2.94
CA ASP A 28 -17.84 7.98 1.97
C ASP A 28 -16.49 7.87 1.23
N VAL A 29 -15.39 7.63 1.96
CA VAL A 29 -14.04 7.51 1.38
C VAL A 29 -13.92 6.23 0.54
N VAL A 30 -14.36 5.09 1.06
CA VAL A 30 -14.36 3.80 0.34
C VAL A 30 -15.26 3.86 -0.89
N GLY A 31 -16.44 4.49 -0.77
CA GLY A 31 -17.35 4.69 -1.91
C GLY A 31 -16.72 5.55 -3.02
N SER A 32 -16.03 6.61 -2.65
CA SER A 32 -15.30 7.47 -3.60
C SER A 32 -14.13 6.73 -4.27
N ALA A 33 -13.37 5.94 -3.51
CA ALA A 33 -12.27 5.12 -4.02
C ALA A 33 -12.76 4.08 -5.04
N LEU A 34 -13.80 3.30 -4.68
CA LEU A 34 -14.42 2.33 -5.58
C LEU A 34 -14.98 2.99 -6.85
N GLY A 35 -15.66 4.14 -6.71
CA GLY A 35 -16.18 4.91 -7.84
C GLY A 35 -15.08 5.39 -8.80
N ALA A 36 -13.86 5.57 -8.31
CA ALA A 36 -12.68 5.95 -9.10
C ALA A 36 -11.85 4.75 -9.60
N GLY A 37 -12.28 3.51 -9.33
CA GLY A 37 -11.63 2.30 -9.83
C GLY A 37 -10.59 1.68 -8.88
N THR A 38 -10.42 2.21 -7.67
CA THR A 38 -9.61 1.57 -6.63
C THR A 38 -10.37 0.37 -6.07
N THR A 39 -9.73 -0.80 -6.04
CA THR A 39 -10.34 -2.03 -5.52
C THR A 39 -9.54 -2.67 -4.39
N VAL A 40 -8.29 -2.26 -4.14
CA VAL A 40 -7.44 -2.82 -3.07
C VAL A 40 -7.44 -1.88 -1.86
N PHE A 41 -7.77 -2.43 -0.69
CA PHE A 41 -7.86 -1.73 0.58
C PHE A 41 -6.89 -2.33 1.59
N ASP A 42 -5.94 -1.53 2.10
CA ASP A 42 -4.94 -1.97 3.08
C ASP A 42 -5.27 -1.46 4.48
N SER A 43 -5.30 -2.38 5.45
CA SER A 43 -5.55 -2.08 6.86
C SER A 43 -4.59 -2.85 7.78
N SER A 44 -4.84 -2.76 9.09
CA SER A 44 -4.10 -3.51 10.12
C SER A 44 -4.83 -3.43 11.46
N PRO A 45 -4.77 -4.48 12.29
CA PRO A 45 -5.32 -4.47 13.65
C PRO A 45 -4.68 -3.40 14.55
N MET A 46 -3.44 -2.97 14.27
CA MET A 46 -2.81 -1.88 15.01
C MET A 46 -3.25 -0.46 14.60
N TYR A 47 -4.16 -0.32 13.64
CA TYR A 47 -4.69 0.98 13.20
C TYR A 47 -5.97 1.39 13.96
N GLY A 48 -6.13 0.94 15.21
CA GLY A 48 -7.31 1.21 16.02
C GLY A 48 -8.56 0.57 15.44
N ALA A 49 -9.63 1.33 15.25
CA ALA A 49 -10.90 0.83 14.70
C ALA A 49 -10.95 0.78 13.17
N ALA A 50 -9.83 1.01 12.46
CA ALA A 50 -9.83 1.13 11.00
C ALA A 50 -10.33 -0.13 10.27
N GLU A 51 -9.98 -1.34 10.76
CA GLU A 51 -10.48 -2.59 10.20
C GLU A 51 -12.00 -2.72 10.33
N ALA A 52 -12.55 -2.39 11.50
CA ALA A 52 -13.99 -2.44 11.74
C ALA A 52 -14.75 -1.44 10.84
N SER A 53 -14.26 -0.21 10.75
CA SER A 53 -14.83 0.83 9.88
C SER A 53 -14.73 0.46 8.40
N LEU A 54 -13.60 -0.12 7.95
CA LEU A 54 -13.44 -0.62 6.59
C LEU A 54 -14.39 -1.79 6.31
N GLY A 55 -14.51 -2.74 7.24
CA GLY A 55 -15.42 -3.87 7.11
C GLY A 55 -16.89 -3.43 7.00
N SER A 56 -17.28 -2.43 7.80
CA SER A 56 -18.61 -1.79 7.71
C SER A 56 -18.82 -1.14 6.34
N ALA A 57 -17.85 -0.35 5.85
CA ALA A 57 -17.91 0.35 4.57
C ALA A 57 -17.97 -0.60 3.35
N LEU A 58 -17.34 -1.77 3.45
CA LEU A 58 -17.33 -2.78 2.38
C LEU A 58 -18.51 -3.74 2.43
N ARG A 59 -19.30 -3.81 3.51
CA ARG A 59 -20.32 -4.86 3.75
C ARG A 59 -21.16 -5.19 2.50
N ASP A 60 -21.79 -4.18 1.92
CA ASP A 60 -22.66 -4.34 0.75
C ASP A 60 -21.89 -4.30 -0.59
N ARG A 61 -20.59 -4.11 -0.56
CA ARG A 61 -19.71 -3.95 -1.72
C ARG A 61 -18.51 -4.89 -1.67
N ARG A 62 -18.55 -5.89 -0.79
CA ARG A 62 -17.42 -6.78 -0.51
C ARG A 62 -16.84 -7.46 -1.75
N ALA A 63 -17.69 -7.82 -2.70
CA ALA A 63 -17.28 -8.42 -3.96
C ALA A 63 -16.51 -7.45 -4.89
N GLN A 64 -16.51 -6.15 -4.60
CA GLN A 64 -15.78 -5.13 -5.36
C GLN A 64 -14.40 -4.84 -4.77
N GLY A 65 -14.09 -5.37 -3.58
CA GLY A 65 -12.87 -5.04 -2.87
C GLY A 65 -11.98 -6.26 -2.61
N VAL A 66 -10.68 -6.06 -2.78
CA VAL A 66 -9.60 -6.93 -2.30
C VAL A 66 -9.11 -6.35 -0.98
N VAL A 67 -9.17 -7.12 0.09
CA VAL A 67 -8.69 -6.70 1.41
C VAL A 67 -7.28 -7.23 1.62
N ALA A 68 -6.35 -6.31 1.87
CA ALA A 68 -5.02 -6.57 2.37
C ALA A 68 -4.97 -6.13 3.84
N THR A 69 -4.73 -7.07 4.76
CA THR A 69 -4.57 -6.72 6.17
C THR A 69 -3.35 -7.43 6.77
N LYS A 70 -3.21 -7.41 8.09
CA LYS A 70 -1.95 -7.81 8.70
C LYS A 70 -2.17 -8.59 10.00
N ILE A 71 -1.26 -9.53 10.29
CA ILE A 71 -1.10 -10.13 11.60
C ILE A 71 -0.02 -9.37 12.36
N TRP A 72 -0.37 -8.87 13.52
CA TRP A 72 0.54 -8.22 14.46
C TRP A 72 0.43 -8.88 15.83
N ALA A 73 1.08 -10.02 15.98
CA ALA A 73 1.01 -10.88 17.16
C ALA A 73 2.36 -11.59 17.35
N GLU A 74 2.73 -11.84 18.59
CA GLU A 74 4.01 -12.47 18.93
C GLU A 74 3.93 -14.00 18.97
N SER A 75 2.71 -14.56 18.87
CA SER A 75 2.49 -16.01 18.85
C SER A 75 1.51 -16.43 17.76
N ALA A 76 1.61 -17.69 17.31
CA ALA A 76 0.68 -18.27 16.34
C ALA A 76 -0.76 -18.31 16.88
N GLU A 77 -0.96 -18.50 18.18
CA GLU A 77 -2.28 -18.52 18.81
C GLU A 77 -2.96 -17.15 18.70
N GLU A 78 -2.27 -16.07 19.10
CA GLU A 78 -2.76 -14.70 18.99
C GLU A 78 -2.97 -14.30 17.52
N GLY A 79 -2.06 -14.70 16.61
CA GLY A 79 -2.19 -14.45 15.19
C GLY A 79 -3.43 -15.10 14.58
N ARG A 80 -3.72 -16.36 14.92
CA ARG A 80 -4.94 -17.05 14.50
C ARG A 80 -6.19 -16.37 15.07
N ALA A 81 -6.14 -15.86 16.30
CA ALA A 81 -7.25 -15.10 16.89
C ALA A 81 -7.50 -13.77 16.14
N GLN A 82 -6.46 -13.01 15.83
CA GLN A 82 -6.58 -11.79 14.99
C GLN A 82 -7.17 -12.13 13.61
N TYR A 83 -6.68 -13.16 12.95
CA TYR A 83 -7.21 -13.59 11.66
C TYR A 83 -8.69 -14.01 11.73
N ALA A 84 -9.10 -14.69 12.81
CA ALA A 84 -10.49 -15.03 13.02
C ALA A 84 -11.39 -13.78 13.18
N ASP A 85 -10.89 -12.72 13.84
CA ASP A 85 -11.56 -11.43 13.94
C ASP A 85 -11.68 -10.74 12.57
N GLN A 86 -10.62 -10.72 11.80
CA GLN A 86 -10.60 -10.17 10.44
C GLN A 86 -11.59 -10.89 9.53
N ARG A 87 -11.66 -12.21 9.62
CA ARG A 87 -12.68 -12.98 8.88
C ARG A 87 -14.11 -12.66 9.31
N ARG A 88 -14.34 -12.29 10.57
CA ARG A 88 -15.67 -11.80 11.02
C ARG A 88 -15.99 -10.43 10.43
N LEU A 89 -15.00 -9.55 10.30
CA LEU A 89 -15.17 -8.20 9.74
C LEU A 89 -15.35 -8.22 8.23
N PHE A 90 -14.52 -9.00 7.53
CA PHE A 90 -14.40 -8.94 6.07
C PHE A 90 -15.03 -10.14 5.34
N GLY A 91 -15.39 -11.21 6.05
CA GLY A 91 -15.79 -12.48 5.45
C GLY A 91 -14.62 -13.27 4.85
N ARG A 92 -13.76 -12.63 4.09
CA ARG A 92 -12.55 -13.16 3.49
C ARG A 92 -11.43 -12.10 3.57
N VAL A 93 -10.19 -12.54 3.61
CA VAL A 93 -8.98 -11.70 3.45
C VAL A 93 -8.21 -12.25 2.27
N GLU A 94 -7.96 -11.45 1.25
CA GLU A 94 -7.26 -11.88 0.05
C GLU A 94 -5.74 -11.83 0.24
N ILE A 95 -5.23 -10.80 0.92
CA ILE A 95 -3.79 -10.63 1.17
C ILE A 95 -3.57 -10.52 2.68
N GLU A 96 -3.03 -11.57 3.28
CA GLU A 96 -2.69 -11.56 4.72
C GLU A 96 -1.19 -11.36 4.90
N GLN A 97 -0.79 -10.34 5.65
CA GLN A 97 0.60 -9.93 5.76
C GLN A 97 1.10 -10.08 7.20
N VAL A 98 2.35 -10.52 7.37
CA VAL A 98 3.01 -10.42 8.67
C VAL A 98 3.53 -9.00 8.87
N HIS A 99 2.99 -8.30 9.87
CA HIS A 99 3.27 -6.91 10.13
C HIS A 99 4.65 -6.74 10.81
N ASN A 100 5.52 -5.92 10.21
CA ASN A 100 6.83 -5.58 10.77
C ASN A 100 7.70 -6.80 11.13
N LEU A 101 7.57 -7.89 10.39
CA LEU A 101 8.33 -9.14 10.63
C LEU A 101 8.06 -9.81 11.99
N VAL A 102 7.05 -9.37 12.75
CA VAL A 102 6.77 -9.91 14.09
C VAL A 102 6.45 -11.40 13.99
N ALA A 103 7.26 -12.22 14.66
CA ALA A 103 7.13 -13.67 14.71
C ALA A 103 6.83 -14.35 13.36
N TRP A 104 7.36 -13.84 12.25
CA TRP A 104 6.99 -14.29 10.91
C TRP A 104 7.22 -15.80 10.69
N ARG A 105 8.24 -16.38 11.34
CA ARG A 105 8.52 -17.81 11.25
C ARG A 105 7.45 -18.68 11.91
N GLU A 106 6.79 -18.15 12.94
CA GLU A 106 5.69 -18.84 13.63
C GLU A 106 4.37 -18.70 12.90
N HIS A 107 4.18 -17.57 12.21
CA HIS A 107 2.95 -17.32 11.45
C HIS A 107 2.91 -18.05 10.11
N LEU A 108 4.04 -18.19 9.41
CA LEU A 108 4.06 -18.78 8.08
C LEU A 108 3.41 -20.17 7.97
N PRO A 109 3.67 -21.16 8.85
CA PRO A 109 3.12 -22.50 8.67
C PRO A 109 1.59 -22.50 8.58
N TRP A 110 0.92 -21.76 9.47
CA TRP A 110 -0.53 -21.72 9.47
C TRP A 110 -1.11 -20.79 8.40
N LEU A 111 -0.42 -19.73 8.00
CA LEU A 111 -0.82 -18.90 6.87
C LEU A 111 -0.77 -19.69 5.56
N GLU A 112 0.21 -20.58 5.41
CA GLU A 112 0.27 -21.49 4.27
C GLU A 112 -0.89 -22.49 4.28
N GLU A 113 -1.26 -23.05 5.44
CA GLU A 113 -2.46 -23.87 5.59
C GLU A 113 -3.73 -23.12 5.15
N GLU A 114 -3.86 -21.83 5.51
CA GLU A 114 -4.98 -20.99 5.12
C GLU A 114 -4.98 -20.68 3.60
N ARG A 115 -3.79 -20.43 3.03
CA ARG A 115 -3.63 -20.24 1.59
C ARG A 115 -3.94 -21.51 0.81
N ASP A 116 -3.39 -22.64 1.20
CA ASP A 116 -3.60 -23.94 0.56
C ASP A 116 -5.07 -24.37 0.60
N ALA A 117 -5.78 -23.95 1.64
CA ALA A 117 -7.23 -24.16 1.77
C ALA A 117 -8.07 -23.11 0.99
N GLY A 118 -7.43 -22.17 0.28
CA GLY A 118 -8.09 -21.13 -0.52
C GLY A 118 -8.81 -20.06 0.30
N ARG A 119 -8.44 -19.87 1.58
CA ARG A 119 -9.02 -18.84 2.46
C ARG A 119 -8.24 -17.53 2.43
N ILE A 120 -6.98 -17.59 2.02
CA ILE A 120 -6.10 -16.47 1.69
C ILE A 120 -5.61 -16.68 0.26
N ASP A 121 -5.48 -15.62 -0.55
CA ASP A 121 -4.91 -15.73 -1.89
C ASP A 121 -3.39 -15.55 -1.88
N ARG A 122 -2.88 -14.66 -1.02
CA ARG A 122 -1.47 -14.29 -0.94
C ARG A 122 -1.03 -14.08 0.50
N ILE A 123 0.18 -14.52 0.79
CA ILE A 123 0.86 -14.25 2.07
C ILE A 123 1.89 -13.14 1.84
N GLY A 124 1.84 -12.11 2.68
CA GLY A 124 2.74 -10.97 2.61
C GLY A 124 3.60 -10.77 3.83
N VAL A 125 4.61 -9.93 3.69
CA VAL A 125 5.43 -9.44 4.80
C VAL A 125 5.65 -7.94 4.67
N THR A 126 5.71 -7.23 5.80
CA THR A 126 5.89 -5.78 5.79
C THR A 126 7.02 -5.34 6.71
N HIS A 127 7.73 -4.28 6.35
CA HIS A 127 8.51 -3.49 7.31
C HIS A 127 8.66 -2.05 6.84
N TRP A 128 8.48 -1.11 7.78
CA TRP A 128 8.56 0.33 7.48
C TRP A 128 9.96 0.92 7.66
N ASP A 129 10.87 0.22 8.34
CA ASP A 129 12.20 0.70 8.68
C ASP A 129 13.26 0.01 7.83
N ALA A 130 14.01 0.78 7.04
CA ALA A 130 15.11 0.27 6.22
C ALA A 130 16.23 -0.41 7.04
N GLY A 131 16.37 -0.06 8.32
CA GLY A 131 17.29 -0.74 9.25
C GLY A 131 16.97 -2.22 9.48
N ARG A 132 15.78 -2.68 9.07
CA ARG A 132 15.36 -4.08 9.18
C ARG A 132 15.38 -4.82 7.83
N PHE A 133 15.93 -4.23 6.79
CA PHE A 133 15.98 -4.87 5.47
C PHE A 133 16.82 -6.15 5.44
N ASP A 134 17.81 -6.31 6.31
CA ASP A 134 18.55 -7.58 6.41
C ASP A 134 17.63 -8.75 6.80
N GLU A 135 16.72 -8.53 7.73
CA GLU A 135 15.74 -9.54 8.12
C GLU A 135 14.63 -9.70 7.08
N LEU A 136 14.20 -8.60 6.46
CA LEU A 136 13.22 -8.64 5.38
C LEU A 136 13.74 -9.43 4.18
N GLU A 137 15.00 -9.26 3.79
CA GLU A 137 15.64 -10.06 2.75
C GLU A 137 15.69 -11.56 3.12
N GLN A 138 15.99 -11.90 4.39
CA GLN A 138 15.93 -13.29 4.85
C GLN A 138 14.53 -13.87 4.71
N ALA A 139 13.49 -13.08 5.07
CA ALA A 139 12.12 -13.49 4.92
C ALA A 139 11.76 -13.75 3.45
N LEU A 140 12.09 -12.82 2.55
CA LEU A 140 11.83 -12.96 1.12
C LEU A 140 12.58 -14.14 0.50
N ARG A 141 13.88 -14.33 0.84
CA ARG A 141 14.68 -15.48 0.36
C ARG A 141 14.19 -16.84 0.86
N SER A 142 13.29 -16.89 1.83
CA SER A 142 12.60 -18.14 2.19
C SER A 142 11.74 -18.69 1.04
N GLY A 143 11.37 -17.85 0.06
CA GLY A 143 10.51 -18.22 -1.06
C GLY A 143 9.04 -18.47 -0.65
N ARG A 144 8.63 -18.04 0.54
CA ARG A 144 7.32 -18.37 1.14
C ARG A 144 6.34 -17.19 1.13
N PHE A 145 6.78 -16.00 0.68
CA PHE A 145 5.96 -14.79 0.60
C PHE A 145 5.63 -14.44 -0.85
N ASP A 146 4.37 -14.11 -1.09
CA ASP A 146 3.85 -13.71 -2.39
C ASP A 146 3.91 -12.18 -2.58
N THR A 147 3.90 -11.42 -1.45
CA THR A 147 3.92 -9.96 -1.47
C THR A 147 4.87 -9.38 -0.42
N VAL A 148 5.40 -8.18 -0.70
CA VAL A 148 6.14 -7.37 0.26
C VAL A 148 5.59 -5.94 0.30
N GLN A 149 5.43 -5.38 1.51
CA GLN A 149 4.99 -4.00 1.68
C GLN A 149 6.10 -3.17 2.33
N ILE A 150 6.56 -2.14 1.63
CA ILE A 150 7.73 -1.32 1.98
C ILE A 150 7.46 0.17 1.75
N PRO A 151 8.16 1.08 2.46
CA PRO A 151 8.09 2.50 2.14
C PRO A 151 8.85 2.81 0.85
N LEU A 152 8.26 3.68 0.03
CA LEU A 152 8.94 4.32 -1.11
C LEU A 152 8.29 5.67 -1.39
N ASN A 153 9.12 6.69 -1.42
CA ASN A 153 8.79 8.03 -1.90
C ASN A 153 10.11 8.75 -2.25
N PRO A 154 10.11 9.95 -2.83
CA PRO A 154 11.35 10.63 -3.20
C PRO A 154 12.38 10.83 -2.09
N LEU A 155 11.97 10.79 -0.80
CA LEU A 155 12.85 10.97 0.37
C LEU A 155 13.19 9.66 1.10
N GLU A 156 12.47 8.55 0.83
CA GLU A 156 12.69 7.21 1.39
C GLU A 156 12.89 6.24 0.21
N ARG A 157 14.13 6.00 -0.20
CA ARG A 157 14.47 5.25 -1.44
C ARG A 157 15.32 4.01 -1.20
N GLU A 158 15.64 3.67 0.02
CA GLU A 158 16.57 2.57 0.37
C GLU A 158 16.13 1.23 -0.22
N CYS A 159 14.83 1.04 -0.42
CA CYS A 159 14.31 -0.19 -1.03
C CYS A 159 14.71 -0.35 -2.51
N GLU A 160 14.98 0.74 -3.24
CA GLU A 160 15.34 0.69 -4.67
C GLU A 160 16.63 -0.13 -4.92
N ALA A 161 17.58 -0.04 -3.98
CA ALA A 161 18.88 -0.73 -4.10
C ALA A 161 18.85 -2.18 -3.59
N ARG A 162 17.90 -2.54 -2.72
CA ARG A 162 17.93 -3.81 -1.99
C ARG A 162 16.69 -4.67 -2.22
N ILE A 163 15.51 -4.17 -1.84
CA ILE A 163 14.29 -4.97 -1.79
C ILE A 163 13.65 -5.10 -3.17
N LEU A 164 13.60 -4.03 -3.96
CA LEU A 164 13.00 -4.09 -5.29
C LEU A 164 13.72 -5.07 -6.25
N PRO A 165 15.08 -5.09 -6.34
CA PRO A 165 15.76 -6.09 -7.14
C PRO A 165 15.51 -7.53 -6.67
N LEU A 166 15.46 -7.75 -5.35
CA LEU A 166 15.19 -9.05 -4.77
C LEU A 166 13.75 -9.51 -5.02
N ALA A 167 12.78 -8.60 -4.87
CA ALA A 167 11.37 -8.90 -5.15
C ALA A 167 11.16 -9.26 -6.63
N GLU A 168 11.84 -8.56 -7.55
CA GLU A 168 11.83 -8.86 -8.97
C GLU A 168 12.44 -10.25 -9.26
N GLU A 169 13.62 -10.56 -8.69
CA GLU A 169 14.28 -11.86 -8.80
C GLU A 169 13.39 -13.02 -8.34
N LEU A 170 12.69 -12.82 -7.22
CA LEU A 170 11.85 -13.84 -6.60
C LEU A 170 10.39 -13.87 -7.10
N GLY A 171 10.00 -12.92 -7.96
CA GLY A 171 8.61 -12.80 -8.44
C GLY A 171 7.63 -12.31 -7.38
N VAL A 172 8.11 -11.70 -6.28
CA VAL A 172 7.30 -11.17 -5.18
C VAL A 172 6.66 -9.84 -5.59
N ALA A 173 5.35 -9.69 -5.39
CA ALA A 173 4.65 -8.46 -5.72
C ALA A 173 4.88 -7.38 -4.65
N VAL A 174 5.00 -6.11 -5.09
CA VAL A 174 5.39 -4.99 -4.21
C VAL A 174 4.24 -4.02 -3.98
N LEU A 175 3.91 -3.82 -2.70
CA LEU A 175 3.02 -2.77 -2.22
C LEU A 175 3.87 -1.63 -1.63
N VAL A 176 3.58 -0.40 -2.03
CA VAL A 176 4.27 0.78 -1.51
C VAL A 176 3.42 1.46 -0.45
N MET A 177 3.90 1.46 0.80
CA MET A 177 3.40 2.31 1.86
C MET A 177 4.11 3.68 1.86
N ARG A 178 3.49 4.69 2.45
CA ARG A 178 4.00 6.07 2.55
C ARG A 178 4.37 6.71 1.20
N PRO A 179 3.64 6.48 0.13
CA PRO A 179 3.98 7.09 -1.16
C PRO A 179 3.89 8.62 -1.14
N LEU A 180 3.15 9.19 -0.18
CA LEU A 180 2.99 10.63 0.06
C LEU A 180 3.80 11.12 1.28
N GLY A 181 4.79 10.33 1.72
CA GLY A 181 5.56 10.55 2.95
C GLY A 181 4.85 10.05 4.20
N GLY A 182 5.64 9.86 5.27
CA GLY A 182 5.18 9.45 6.59
C GLY A 182 4.80 10.65 7.48
N ALA A 183 4.50 10.37 8.74
CA ALA A 183 4.17 11.41 9.73
C ALA A 183 5.34 12.38 10.02
N ARG A 184 6.58 11.95 9.73
CA ARG A 184 7.80 12.72 9.96
C ARG A 184 8.26 13.49 8.72
N ASP A 185 7.73 13.20 7.52
CA ASP A 185 8.17 13.77 6.25
C ASP A 185 7.32 15.00 5.89
N GLY A 186 7.37 16.03 6.76
CA GLY A 186 6.64 17.29 6.54
C GLY A 186 6.99 17.96 5.21
N GLU A 187 8.17 17.68 4.67
CA GLU A 187 8.65 18.23 3.40
C GLU A 187 7.79 17.78 2.22
N LEU A 188 7.39 16.50 2.13
CA LEU A 188 6.53 16.01 1.05
C LEU A 188 5.08 16.51 1.12
N ARG A 189 4.66 17.03 2.28
CA ARG A 189 3.33 17.63 2.43
C ARG A 189 3.26 19.08 1.97
N ARG A 190 4.43 19.69 1.73
CA ARG A 190 4.49 21.05 1.25
C ARG A 190 4.23 21.06 -0.25
N GLU A 191 3.18 21.78 -0.66
CA GLU A 191 2.89 21.99 -2.07
C GLU A 191 4.06 22.73 -2.74
N PRO A 192 4.51 22.30 -3.93
CA PRO A 192 5.46 23.04 -4.72
C PRO A 192 4.94 24.44 -5.09
N GLU A 193 5.84 25.31 -5.54
CA GLU A 193 5.46 26.65 -6.02
C GLU A 193 4.46 26.57 -7.19
N ALA A 194 3.64 27.60 -7.31
CA ALA A 194 2.66 27.67 -8.38
C ALA A 194 3.34 27.54 -9.76
N GLY A 195 2.78 26.70 -10.62
CA GLY A 195 3.32 26.41 -11.96
C GLY A 195 4.40 25.32 -12.00
N ALA A 196 4.95 24.88 -10.85
CA ALA A 196 6.00 23.85 -10.83
C ALA A 196 5.54 22.50 -11.40
N LEU A 197 4.24 22.22 -11.39
CA LEU A 197 3.66 21.00 -11.95
C LEU A 197 3.27 21.11 -13.44
N GLU A 198 3.37 22.29 -14.06
CA GLU A 198 3.00 22.48 -15.47
C GLU A 198 3.63 21.45 -16.43
N PRO A 199 4.92 21.08 -16.29
CA PRO A 199 5.54 20.07 -17.15
C PRO A 199 4.90 18.68 -17.04
N LEU A 200 4.18 18.40 -15.92
CA LEU A 200 3.58 17.11 -15.63
C LEU A 200 2.09 17.01 -16.06
N VAL A 201 1.49 18.10 -16.50
CA VAL A 201 0.07 18.14 -16.94
C VAL A 201 -0.20 17.17 -18.08
N LEU A 202 0.74 17.02 -19.03
CA LEU A 202 0.62 16.06 -20.14
C LEU A 202 0.62 14.60 -19.70
N PHE A 203 1.00 14.34 -18.45
CA PHE A 203 0.96 13.01 -17.81
C PHE A 203 -0.29 12.81 -16.94
N GLY A 204 -1.22 13.78 -16.94
CA GLY A 204 -2.45 13.74 -16.14
C GLY A 204 -2.23 14.08 -14.67
N VAL A 205 -1.21 14.89 -14.37
CA VAL A 205 -0.93 15.41 -13.02
C VAL A 205 -1.58 16.75 -12.83
N GLU A 206 -2.46 16.87 -11.86
CA GLU A 206 -3.15 18.10 -11.45
C GLU A 206 -2.75 18.52 -10.03
N THR A 207 -2.30 17.55 -9.21
CA THR A 207 -1.96 17.79 -7.81
C THR A 207 -0.61 17.19 -7.44
N TRP A 208 0.02 17.75 -6.39
CA TRP A 208 1.28 17.23 -5.87
C TRP A 208 1.20 15.76 -5.42
N PRO A 209 0.16 15.30 -4.69
CA PRO A 209 -0.01 13.89 -4.41
C PRO A 209 -0.01 13.00 -5.65
N GLN A 210 -0.66 13.41 -6.75
CA GLN A 210 -0.62 12.64 -8.00
C GLN A 210 0.79 12.55 -8.58
N ALA A 211 1.60 13.63 -8.51
CA ALA A 211 2.99 13.59 -8.95
C ALA A 211 3.81 12.59 -8.14
N LEU A 212 3.65 12.54 -6.81
CA LEU A 212 4.33 11.59 -5.91
C LEU A 212 3.91 10.14 -6.20
N LEU A 213 2.62 9.89 -6.40
CA LEU A 213 2.12 8.54 -6.73
C LEU A 213 2.66 8.07 -8.08
N LYS A 214 2.62 8.92 -9.11
CA LYS A 214 3.19 8.61 -10.43
C LYS A 214 4.70 8.40 -10.37
N TRP A 215 5.39 9.11 -9.50
CA TRP A 215 6.82 8.91 -9.26
C TRP A 215 7.12 7.49 -8.77
N CYS A 216 6.35 6.98 -7.80
CA CYS A 216 6.46 5.60 -7.36
C CYS A 216 6.12 4.61 -8.49
N LEU A 217 4.99 4.82 -9.17
CA LEU A 217 4.50 3.93 -10.22
C LEU A 217 5.35 3.94 -11.50
N ALA A 218 6.26 4.90 -11.66
CA ALA A 218 7.22 4.94 -12.75
C ALA A 218 8.24 3.78 -12.66
N ASP A 219 8.43 3.18 -11.50
CA ASP A 219 9.21 1.95 -11.37
C ASP A 219 8.30 0.75 -11.69
N PRO A 220 8.59 -0.04 -12.74
CA PRO A 220 7.75 -1.16 -13.15
C PRO A 220 7.70 -2.32 -12.15
N ARG A 221 8.62 -2.34 -11.17
CA ARG A 221 8.65 -3.34 -10.09
C ARG A 221 7.60 -3.09 -9.01
N ILE A 222 6.99 -1.90 -8.97
CA ILE A 222 5.92 -1.57 -8.03
C ILE A 222 4.58 -2.05 -8.59
N ASP A 223 3.84 -2.83 -7.84
CA ASP A 223 2.52 -3.32 -8.24
C ASP A 223 1.39 -2.43 -7.75
N LEU A 224 1.55 -1.83 -6.58
CA LEU A 224 0.48 -1.08 -5.91
C LEU A 224 1.06 0.01 -5.01
N VAL A 225 0.48 1.20 -5.06
CA VAL A 225 0.69 2.25 -4.04
C VAL A 225 -0.56 2.38 -3.18
N ILE A 226 -0.41 2.56 -1.85
CA ILE A 226 -1.51 2.61 -0.89
C ILE A 226 -1.56 3.94 -0.13
N PRO A 227 -1.84 5.07 -0.81
CA PRO A 227 -2.02 6.34 -0.14
C PRO A 227 -3.20 6.28 0.84
N ALA A 228 -3.05 6.88 2.02
CA ALA A 228 -4.11 6.96 3.03
C ALA A 228 -4.73 8.37 3.03
N THR A 229 -6.06 8.44 3.14
CA THR A 229 -6.78 9.71 3.24
C THR A 229 -8.10 9.56 3.97
N SER A 230 -8.50 10.62 4.71
CA SER A 230 -9.82 10.79 5.31
C SER A 230 -10.74 11.70 4.47
N LYS A 231 -10.35 12.05 3.24
CA LYS A 231 -11.15 12.94 2.38
C LYS A 231 -11.61 12.20 1.13
N PRO A 232 -12.94 12.03 0.92
CA PRO A 232 -13.46 11.31 -0.24
C PRO A 232 -12.95 11.86 -1.58
N VAL A 233 -12.87 13.19 -1.74
CA VAL A 233 -12.36 13.83 -2.96
C VAL A 233 -10.90 13.43 -3.24
N ARG A 234 -10.06 13.34 -2.21
CA ARG A 234 -8.67 12.93 -2.36
C ARG A 234 -8.51 11.44 -2.69
N ALA A 235 -9.46 10.59 -2.28
CA ALA A 235 -9.44 9.20 -2.70
C ALA A 235 -9.58 9.07 -4.22
N ALA A 236 -10.51 9.83 -4.83
CA ALA A 236 -10.65 9.90 -6.27
C ALA A 236 -9.45 10.57 -6.98
N GLU A 237 -8.93 11.67 -6.43
CA GLU A 237 -7.72 12.33 -6.94
C GLU A 237 -6.52 11.40 -6.97
N ASN A 238 -6.28 10.67 -5.88
CA ASN A 238 -5.18 9.70 -5.80
C ASN A 238 -5.35 8.57 -6.83
N ALA A 239 -6.57 8.05 -6.98
CA ALA A 239 -6.86 7.00 -7.95
C ALA A 239 -6.55 7.45 -9.40
N ALA A 240 -6.79 8.72 -9.74
CA ALA A 240 -6.49 9.27 -11.05
C ALA A 240 -4.99 9.20 -11.41
N ALA A 241 -4.09 9.19 -10.42
CA ALA A 241 -2.65 9.01 -10.65
C ALA A 241 -2.29 7.68 -11.33
N GLY A 242 -3.12 6.64 -11.16
CA GLY A 242 -2.94 5.35 -11.83
C GLY A 242 -3.31 5.35 -13.30
N SER A 243 -3.68 6.49 -13.88
CA SER A 243 -4.11 6.60 -15.28
C SER A 243 -3.19 7.52 -16.09
N GLY A 244 -3.32 7.45 -17.41
CA GLY A 244 -2.57 8.31 -18.35
C GLY A 244 -1.14 7.84 -18.59
N LYS A 245 -0.30 8.74 -19.09
CA LYS A 245 1.08 8.43 -19.46
C LYS A 245 1.95 8.20 -18.23
N ALA A 246 2.76 7.14 -18.23
CA ALA A 246 3.75 6.91 -17.20
C ALA A 246 4.89 7.93 -17.22
N PHE A 247 5.49 8.23 -16.08
CA PHE A 247 6.69 9.04 -16.00
C PHE A 247 7.90 8.32 -16.57
N GLY A 248 8.75 9.08 -17.25
CA GLY A 248 10.10 8.69 -17.58
C GLY A 248 11.12 9.23 -16.57
N PRO A 249 12.42 9.06 -16.86
CA PRO A 249 13.48 9.54 -15.99
C PRO A 249 13.48 11.05 -15.74
N ASP A 250 13.03 11.85 -16.71
CA ASP A 250 13.02 13.31 -16.62
C ASP A 250 11.95 13.78 -15.65
N GLU A 251 10.74 13.23 -15.72
CA GLU A 251 9.64 13.52 -14.83
C GLU A 251 9.96 13.06 -13.40
N ARG A 252 10.60 11.88 -13.26
CA ARG A 252 11.06 11.44 -11.94
C ARG A 252 12.05 12.42 -11.32
N ARG A 253 13.07 12.86 -12.07
CA ARG A 253 14.04 13.88 -11.61
C ARG A 253 13.39 15.20 -11.25
N LEU A 254 12.41 15.65 -12.00
CA LEU A 254 11.66 16.86 -11.68
C LEU A 254 10.96 16.73 -10.32
N VAL A 255 10.23 15.63 -10.09
CA VAL A 255 9.54 15.38 -8.82
C VAL A 255 10.53 15.26 -7.65
N GLU A 256 11.67 14.60 -7.85
CA GLU A 256 12.75 14.50 -6.85
C GLU A 256 13.28 15.89 -6.47
N GLY A 257 13.53 16.75 -7.47
CA GLY A 257 13.96 18.13 -7.23
C GLY A 257 12.93 18.96 -6.46
N LEU A 258 11.64 18.82 -6.81
CA LEU A 258 10.53 19.51 -6.12
C LEU A 258 10.34 19.00 -4.68
N ALA A 259 10.60 17.72 -4.44
CA ALA A 259 10.55 17.12 -3.11
C ALA A 259 11.74 17.50 -2.21
N GLY A 260 12.76 18.19 -2.75
CA GLY A 260 13.99 18.49 -2.02
C GLY A 260 14.89 17.26 -1.83
N ALA A 261 14.68 16.21 -2.61
CA ALA A 261 15.50 15.00 -2.55
C ALA A 261 16.95 15.33 -2.96
N ARG A 262 17.91 14.82 -2.20
CA ARG A 262 19.34 14.90 -2.59
C ARG A 262 19.58 13.89 -3.70
N ALA A 263 20.45 14.24 -4.66
CA ALA A 263 20.93 13.27 -5.63
C ALA A 263 21.62 12.10 -4.90
N TRP A 264 21.22 10.88 -5.23
CA TRP A 264 21.82 9.63 -4.72
C TRP A 264 23.00 9.22 -5.58
#